data_d0753e3182b28525865a4371cbf8f682
#
_entry.id   d0753e3182b28525865a4371cbf8f682
#
_cell.length_a   1.000
_cell.length_b   1.000
_cell.length_c   1.000
_cell.angle_alpha   90.00
_cell.angle_beta   90.00
_cell.angle_gamma   90.00
#
_symmetry.space_group_name_H-M   'P 1'
#
loop_
_entity.id
_entity.type
_entity.pdbx_description
1 polymer ?
#
loop_
_entity_poly.entity_id
_entity_poly.type
_entity_poly.pdbx_seq_one_letter_code
_entity_poly.pdbx_strand_id
1 'polypeptide(L)'
;FVADVERLQSLQAEAAALADDLAANAVFRDPDAVVAAEEFLARAVEGASPPPPPEGIWVFEDLVESEGNRVALRSARETALRPGAAYNPLVIVGGAGVGKTHLLHAVGNMLVASHRSVVACLNAQDFSEELIEALERGRVGAWRARYRRVQALLLDDVQLLAGHERTQEELYLLFNHLVEQGAQLAFTASAEPGEIEGLAARLATRLAGGLV
;
A
#
# COMPACT_ATOMS: atom_id res chain seq x y z
N PHE A 1 7.28 16.66 28.49
CA PHE A 1 6.29 16.50 27.41
C PHE A 1 6.49 17.52 26.28
N VAL A 2 6.61 18.84 26.56
CA VAL A 2 6.87 19.87 25.53
C VAL A 2 8.32 19.76 25.01
N ALA A 3 9.29 19.56 25.88
CA ALA A 3 10.71 19.39 25.53
C ALA A 3 10.96 18.12 24.67
N ASP A 4 10.15 17.09 24.85
CA ASP A 4 10.26 15.85 24.05
C ASP A 4 9.70 16.03 22.64
N VAL A 5 8.67 16.87 22.47
CA VAL A 5 8.11 17.21 21.15
C VAL A 5 9.08 18.09 20.35
N GLU A 6 9.72 19.09 20.98
CA GLU A 6 10.72 19.93 20.32
C GLU A 6 11.97 19.14 19.93
N ARG A 7 12.39 18.18 20.76
CA ARG A 7 13.52 17.28 20.47
C ARG A 7 13.20 16.32 19.33
N LEU A 8 11.97 15.80 19.26
CA LEU A 8 11.48 14.98 18.15
C LEU A 8 11.41 15.78 16.83
N GLN A 9 10.95 17.02 16.88
CA GLN A 9 10.91 17.90 15.70
C GLN A 9 12.31 18.25 15.20
N SER A 10 13.27 18.49 16.12
CA SER A 10 14.68 18.73 15.77
C SER A 10 15.32 17.51 15.11
N LEU A 11 15.12 16.31 15.66
CA LEU A 11 15.62 15.06 15.09
C LEU A 11 14.99 14.74 13.73
N GLN A 12 13.71 15.08 13.54
CA GLN A 12 13.04 14.94 12.25
C GLN A 12 13.60 15.89 11.19
N ALA A 13 13.92 17.12 11.57
CA ALA A 13 14.52 18.10 10.67
C ALA A 13 15.97 17.73 10.30
N GLU A 14 16.76 17.22 11.24
CA GLU A 14 18.12 16.71 11.00
C GLU A 14 18.11 15.46 10.12
N ALA A 15 17.18 14.56 10.34
CA ALA A 15 17.01 13.35 9.51
C ALA A 15 16.58 13.68 8.07
N ALA A 16 15.71 14.68 7.90
CA ALA A 16 15.30 15.17 6.58
C ALA A 16 16.47 15.82 5.82
N ALA A 17 17.26 16.68 6.50
CA ALA A 17 18.43 17.32 5.92
C ALA A 17 19.52 16.29 5.53
N LEU A 18 19.69 15.23 6.33
CA LEU A 18 20.63 14.15 6.02
C LEU A 18 20.17 13.32 4.81
N ALA A 19 18.85 13.11 4.67
CA ALA A 19 18.28 12.40 3.52
C ALA A 19 18.47 13.18 2.22
N ASP A 20 18.30 14.52 2.27
CA ASP A 20 18.51 15.40 1.11
C ASP A 20 20.00 15.45 0.73
N ASP A 21 20.92 15.47 1.69
CA ASP A 21 22.37 15.47 1.47
C ASP A 21 22.84 14.10 0.90
N LEU A 22 22.27 13.00 1.36
CA LEU A 22 22.50 11.65 0.83
C LEU A 22 21.96 11.50 -0.60
N ALA A 23 20.82 12.09 -0.92
CA ALA A 23 20.23 12.08 -2.25
C ALA A 23 21.03 12.96 -3.25
N ALA A 24 21.65 14.05 -2.77
CA ALA A 24 22.48 14.95 -3.57
C ALA A 24 23.89 14.40 -3.83
N ASN A 25 24.39 13.50 -2.99
CA ASN A 25 25.74 12.96 -3.12
C ASN A 25 25.78 11.76 -4.06
N ALA A 26 26.33 11.94 -5.26
CA ALA A 26 26.50 10.93 -6.30
C ALA A 26 27.38 9.73 -5.92
N VAL A 27 27.83 9.62 -4.67
CA VAL A 27 28.66 8.53 -4.12
C VAL A 27 27.82 7.30 -3.77
N PHE A 28 26.52 7.45 -3.52
CA PHE A 28 25.61 6.33 -3.23
C PHE A 28 24.97 5.77 -4.52
N ARG A 29 25.80 5.16 -5.36
CA ARG A 29 25.32 4.34 -6.50
C ARG A 29 25.03 2.88 -6.12
N ASP A 30 25.20 2.55 -4.83
CA ASP A 30 24.93 1.21 -4.33
C ASP A 30 23.45 1.17 -3.85
N PRO A 31 22.57 0.42 -4.51
CA PRO A 31 21.18 0.27 -4.12
C PRO A 31 21.01 -0.25 -2.69
N ASP A 32 21.92 -1.10 -2.22
CA ASP A 32 21.87 -1.69 -0.88
C ASP A 32 22.21 -0.65 0.20
N ALA A 33 23.12 0.29 -0.09
CA ALA A 33 23.46 1.39 0.83
C ALA A 33 22.30 2.40 0.95
N VAL A 34 21.58 2.65 -0.13
CA VAL A 34 20.37 3.51 -0.12
C VAL A 34 19.27 2.87 0.72
N VAL A 35 19.03 1.57 0.56
CA VAL A 35 18.04 0.81 1.35
C VAL A 35 18.41 0.81 2.83
N ALA A 36 19.68 0.60 3.17
CA ALA A 36 20.16 0.62 4.56
C ALA A 36 20.02 2.01 5.20
N ALA A 37 20.28 3.09 4.46
CA ALA A 37 20.11 4.46 4.93
C ALA A 37 18.62 4.81 5.12
N GLU A 38 17.74 4.38 4.20
CA GLU A 38 16.29 4.54 4.32
C GLU A 38 15.74 3.76 5.52
N GLU A 39 16.23 2.54 5.79
CA GLU A 39 15.86 1.76 6.97
C GLU A 39 16.34 2.41 8.28
N PHE A 40 17.54 3.00 8.28
CA PHE A 40 18.06 3.72 9.45
C PHE A 40 17.23 4.97 9.73
N LEU A 41 16.93 5.77 8.69
CA LEU A 41 16.08 6.95 8.79
C LEU A 41 14.64 6.58 9.23
N ALA A 42 14.13 5.46 8.75
CA ALA A 42 12.84 4.94 9.14
C ALA A 42 12.79 4.52 10.63
N ARG A 43 13.90 4.01 11.20
CA ARG A 43 14.02 3.72 12.63
C ARG A 43 14.17 4.98 13.47
N ALA A 44 14.85 6.01 12.95
CA ALA A 44 15.02 7.30 13.63
C ALA A 44 13.72 8.12 13.67
N VAL A 45 12.81 7.89 12.70
CA VAL A 45 11.47 8.49 12.66
C VAL A 45 10.45 7.54 13.34
N GLU A 46 10.66 7.20 14.61
CA GLU A 46 9.67 6.48 15.45
C GLU A 46 8.40 7.29 15.76
N GLY A 47 8.03 8.22 14.90
CA GLY A 47 6.84 9.05 14.99
C GLY A 47 6.01 9.12 13.70
N ALA A 48 6.33 8.31 12.68
CA ALA A 48 5.46 8.23 11.51
C ALA A 48 4.14 7.58 11.90
N SER A 49 3.03 8.28 11.67
CA SER A 49 1.68 7.72 11.85
C SER A 49 1.59 6.36 11.16
N PRO A 50 0.95 5.35 11.78
CA PRO A 50 0.74 4.07 11.13
C PRO A 50 -0.03 4.27 9.80
N PRO A 51 0.10 3.35 8.85
CA PRO A 51 -0.72 3.39 7.64
C PRO A 51 -2.20 3.25 8.01
N PRO A 52 -3.14 3.76 7.18
CA PRO A 52 -4.56 3.64 7.43
C PRO A 52 -4.96 2.16 7.58
N PRO A 53 -5.58 1.76 8.72
CA PRO A 53 -6.04 0.39 8.91
C PRO A 53 -7.35 0.15 8.14
N PRO A 54 -7.77 -1.12 7.96
CA PRO A 54 -9.09 -1.43 7.44
C PRO A 54 -10.18 -0.94 8.41
N GLU A 55 -11.32 -0.53 7.88
CA GLU A 55 -12.49 -0.16 8.67
C GLU A 55 -13.10 -1.40 9.34
N GLY A 56 -13.12 -1.42 10.65
CA GLY A 56 -13.52 -2.61 11.45
C GLY A 56 -14.98 -3.03 11.31
N ILE A 57 -15.84 -2.19 10.73
CA ILE A 57 -17.24 -2.51 10.48
C ILE A 57 -17.46 -3.43 9.26
N TRP A 58 -16.50 -3.53 8.37
CA TRP A 58 -16.58 -4.34 7.16
C TRP A 58 -16.01 -5.74 7.40
N VAL A 59 -16.87 -6.72 7.65
CA VAL A 59 -16.46 -8.11 7.94
C VAL A 59 -17.09 -9.10 6.96
N PHE A 60 -16.50 -10.27 6.82
CA PHE A 60 -16.99 -11.31 5.90
C PHE A 60 -18.40 -11.82 6.27
N GLU A 61 -18.78 -11.75 7.54
CA GLU A 61 -20.05 -12.23 8.08
C GLU A 61 -21.23 -11.42 7.57
N ASP A 62 -21.00 -10.13 7.27
CA ASP A 62 -22.05 -9.21 6.78
C ASP A 62 -22.20 -9.26 5.25
N LEU A 63 -21.34 -10.02 4.55
CA LEU A 63 -21.41 -10.20 3.11
C LEU A 63 -22.37 -11.32 2.72
N VAL A 64 -23.43 -10.98 1.97
CA VAL A 64 -24.36 -11.97 1.45
C VAL A 64 -23.76 -12.65 0.22
N GLU A 65 -23.55 -13.97 0.32
CA GLU A 65 -23.11 -14.77 -0.81
C GLU A 65 -24.22 -14.89 -1.86
N SER A 66 -23.87 -14.61 -3.10
CA SER A 66 -24.73 -14.78 -4.28
C SER A 66 -23.96 -15.55 -5.35
N GLU A 67 -24.64 -15.97 -6.40
CA GLU A 67 -23.96 -16.65 -7.53
C GLU A 67 -22.91 -15.72 -8.18
N GLY A 68 -23.19 -14.42 -8.27
CA GLY A 68 -22.31 -13.43 -8.91
C GLY A 68 -21.07 -13.06 -8.10
N ASN A 69 -21.06 -13.24 -6.77
CA ASN A 69 -19.91 -12.87 -5.93
C ASN A 69 -19.22 -14.07 -5.25
N ARG A 70 -19.71 -15.28 -5.46
CA ARG A 70 -19.22 -16.50 -4.80
C ARG A 70 -17.71 -16.73 -5.01
N VAL A 71 -17.22 -16.54 -6.21
CA VAL A 71 -15.80 -16.73 -6.54
C VAL A 71 -14.97 -15.67 -5.81
N ALA A 72 -15.36 -14.39 -5.90
CA ALA A 72 -14.67 -13.29 -5.22
C ALA A 72 -14.62 -13.49 -3.70
N LEU A 73 -15.75 -13.87 -3.07
CA LEU A 73 -15.83 -14.16 -1.63
C LEU A 73 -14.89 -15.29 -1.21
N ARG A 74 -14.87 -16.40 -1.97
CA ARG A 74 -14.00 -17.54 -1.65
C ARG A 74 -12.54 -17.19 -1.82
N SER A 75 -12.19 -16.51 -2.91
CA SER A 75 -10.81 -16.10 -3.18
C SER A 75 -10.32 -15.09 -2.14
N ALA A 76 -11.15 -14.14 -1.74
CA ALA A 76 -10.82 -13.17 -0.71
C ALA A 76 -10.59 -13.84 0.66
N ARG A 77 -11.45 -14.80 1.05
CA ARG A 77 -11.25 -15.58 2.28
C ARG A 77 -9.97 -16.41 2.25
N GLU A 78 -9.70 -17.07 1.13
CA GLU A 78 -8.48 -17.86 0.95
C GLU A 78 -7.22 -16.98 1.02
N THR A 79 -7.28 -15.79 0.40
CA THR A 79 -6.21 -14.79 0.47
C THR A 79 -5.95 -14.35 1.92
N ALA A 80 -7.00 -14.10 2.69
CA ALA A 80 -6.86 -13.71 4.08
C ALA A 80 -6.37 -14.86 5.00
N LEU A 81 -6.70 -16.11 4.68
CA LEU A 81 -6.23 -17.28 5.41
C LEU A 81 -4.77 -17.63 5.14
N ARG A 82 -4.30 -17.41 3.91
CA ARG A 82 -2.94 -17.73 3.45
C ARG A 82 -2.30 -16.55 2.74
N PRO A 83 -2.02 -15.45 3.49
CA PRO A 83 -1.47 -14.23 2.91
C PRO A 83 -0.13 -14.48 2.22
N GLY A 84 0.06 -13.84 1.07
CA GLY A 84 1.25 -13.96 0.24
C GLY A 84 1.37 -15.27 -0.56
N ALA A 85 0.60 -16.31 -0.18
CA ALA A 85 0.76 -17.66 -0.74
C ALA A 85 -0.39 -18.12 -1.63
N ALA A 86 -1.64 -17.63 -1.41
CA ALA A 86 -2.80 -18.08 -2.19
C ALA A 86 -2.90 -17.29 -3.51
N TYR A 87 -3.37 -16.07 -3.44
CA TYR A 87 -3.52 -15.17 -4.59
C TYR A 87 -2.81 -13.85 -4.28
N ASN A 88 -1.74 -13.54 -5.01
CA ASN A 88 -0.95 -12.34 -4.78
C ASN A 88 -0.40 -11.75 -6.08
N PRO A 89 -0.97 -10.61 -6.56
CA PRO A 89 -2.08 -9.87 -5.95
C PRO A 89 -3.44 -10.56 -6.13
N LEU A 90 -4.41 -10.20 -5.27
CA LEU A 90 -5.84 -10.40 -5.52
C LEU A 90 -6.40 -9.11 -6.10
N VAL A 91 -7.07 -9.18 -7.25
CA VAL A 91 -7.77 -8.03 -7.85
C VAL A 91 -9.26 -8.34 -7.93
N ILE A 92 -10.08 -7.53 -7.28
CA ILE A 92 -11.53 -7.68 -7.25
C ILE A 92 -12.12 -6.69 -8.26
N VAL A 93 -12.64 -7.20 -9.36
CA VAL A 93 -13.22 -6.38 -10.43
C VAL A 93 -14.74 -6.43 -10.38
N GLY A 94 -15.37 -5.28 -10.60
CA GLY A 94 -16.83 -5.21 -10.68
C GLY A 94 -17.36 -3.78 -10.73
N GLY A 95 -18.62 -3.64 -11.10
CA GLY A 95 -19.32 -2.35 -11.17
C GLY A 95 -19.43 -1.63 -9.83
N ALA A 96 -20.02 -0.44 -9.84
CA ALA A 96 -20.28 0.30 -8.62
C ALA A 96 -21.32 -0.42 -7.74
N GLY A 97 -21.18 -0.33 -6.41
CA GLY A 97 -22.17 -0.82 -5.44
C GLY A 97 -22.21 -2.35 -5.25
N VAL A 98 -21.34 -3.13 -5.92
CA VAL A 98 -21.35 -4.61 -5.79
C VAL A 98 -20.63 -5.15 -4.54
N GLY A 99 -20.11 -4.27 -3.67
CA GLY A 99 -19.47 -4.67 -2.40
C GLY A 99 -17.96 -4.88 -2.47
N LYS A 100 -17.25 -4.36 -3.50
CA LYS A 100 -15.78 -4.50 -3.62
C LYS A 100 -15.03 -3.93 -2.41
N THR A 101 -15.35 -2.70 -2.02
CA THR A 101 -14.77 -2.01 -0.85
C THR A 101 -15.00 -2.83 0.41
N HIS A 102 -16.24 -3.31 0.64
CA HIS A 102 -16.55 -4.16 1.78
C HIS A 102 -15.67 -5.42 1.78
N LEU A 103 -15.58 -6.11 0.65
CA LEU A 103 -14.78 -7.32 0.54
C LEU A 103 -13.29 -7.07 0.78
N LEU A 104 -12.76 -5.95 0.28
CA LEU A 104 -11.37 -5.55 0.49
C LEU A 104 -11.08 -5.32 1.99
N HIS A 105 -11.92 -4.54 2.66
CA HIS A 105 -11.78 -4.29 4.10
C HIS A 105 -11.98 -5.55 4.94
N ALA A 106 -12.88 -6.47 4.54
CA ALA A 106 -13.07 -7.75 5.21
C ALA A 106 -11.80 -8.61 5.15
N VAL A 107 -11.08 -8.62 4.02
CA VAL A 107 -9.75 -9.23 3.91
C VAL A 107 -8.79 -8.60 4.92
N GLY A 108 -8.73 -7.27 4.95
CA GLY A 108 -7.84 -6.54 5.87
C GLY A 108 -8.14 -6.84 7.34
N ASN A 109 -9.40 -6.81 7.73
CA ASN A 109 -9.82 -7.11 9.10
C ASN A 109 -9.45 -8.54 9.52
N MET A 110 -9.63 -9.51 8.62
CA MET A 110 -9.24 -10.89 8.90
C MET A 110 -7.72 -11.04 9.00
N LEU A 111 -6.92 -10.34 8.18
CA LEU A 111 -5.46 -10.32 8.29
C LEU A 111 -4.99 -9.73 9.63
N VAL A 112 -5.59 -8.64 10.08
CA VAL A 112 -5.30 -8.05 11.40
C VAL A 112 -5.66 -9.02 12.52
N ALA A 113 -6.85 -9.62 12.49
CA ALA A 113 -7.35 -10.48 13.54
C ALA A 113 -6.59 -11.82 13.64
N SER A 114 -6.32 -12.47 12.49
CA SER A 114 -5.76 -13.82 12.45
C SER A 114 -4.24 -13.85 12.47
N HIS A 115 -3.58 -12.87 11.86
CA HIS A 115 -2.13 -12.84 11.66
C HIS A 115 -1.44 -11.70 12.42
N ARG A 116 -2.20 -10.80 13.07
CA ARG A 116 -1.70 -9.57 13.69
C ARG A 116 -0.89 -8.71 12.72
N SER A 117 -1.25 -8.76 11.44
CA SER A 117 -0.54 -8.07 10.37
C SER A 117 -0.71 -6.56 10.47
N VAL A 118 0.35 -5.82 10.15
CA VAL A 118 0.26 -4.39 9.88
C VAL A 118 -0.31 -4.23 8.47
N VAL A 119 -1.55 -3.79 8.38
CA VAL A 119 -2.30 -3.66 7.12
C VAL A 119 -2.47 -2.19 6.78
N ALA A 120 -2.08 -1.79 5.57
CA ALA A 120 -2.50 -0.53 4.97
C ALA A 120 -3.74 -0.79 4.11
N CYS A 121 -4.84 -0.10 4.39
CA CYS A 121 -6.08 -0.23 3.64
C CYS A 121 -6.65 1.17 3.38
N LEU A 122 -6.66 1.61 2.13
CA LEU A 122 -7.08 2.94 1.76
C LEU A 122 -7.55 3.01 0.30
N ASN A 123 -8.22 4.10 -0.04
CA ASN A 123 -8.59 4.40 -1.41
C ASN A 123 -7.36 4.85 -2.23
N ALA A 124 -7.33 4.57 -3.52
CA ALA A 124 -6.25 4.94 -4.41
C ALA A 124 -6.07 6.47 -4.56
N GLN A 125 -7.15 7.24 -4.41
CA GLN A 125 -7.07 8.70 -4.38
C GLN A 125 -6.32 9.19 -3.13
N ASP A 126 -6.71 8.69 -1.94
CA ASP A 126 -6.05 9.06 -0.67
C ASP A 126 -4.56 8.68 -0.69
N PHE A 127 -4.23 7.50 -1.26
CA PHE A 127 -2.85 7.08 -1.49
C PHE A 127 -2.06 8.07 -2.37
N SER A 128 -2.70 8.58 -3.44
CA SER A 128 -2.11 9.58 -4.33
C SER A 128 -1.93 10.92 -3.62
N GLU A 129 -2.94 11.37 -2.86
CA GLU A 129 -2.91 12.63 -2.12
C GLU A 129 -1.82 12.62 -1.03
N GLU A 130 -1.70 11.53 -0.28
CA GLU A 130 -0.62 11.36 0.71
C GLU A 130 0.78 11.42 0.07
N LEU A 131 0.96 10.81 -1.11
CA LEU A 131 2.23 10.88 -1.84
C LEU A 131 2.53 12.30 -2.32
N ILE A 132 1.54 13.00 -2.89
CA ILE A 132 1.71 14.38 -3.36
C ILE A 132 2.10 15.28 -2.18
N GLU A 133 1.40 15.17 -1.05
CA GLU A 133 1.74 15.92 0.16
C GLU A 133 3.16 15.61 0.66
N ALA A 134 3.57 14.34 0.60
CA ALA A 134 4.92 13.93 1.00
C ALA A 134 6.00 14.50 0.06
N LEU A 135 5.72 14.57 -1.25
CA LEU A 135 6.60 15.20 -2.24
C LEU A 135 6.74 16.71 -2.00
N GLU A 136 5.62 17.42 -1.82
CA GLU A 136 5.61 18.86 -1.57
C GLU A 136 6.37 19.24 -0.29
N ARG A 137 6.35 18.37 0.71
CA ARG A 137 7.03 18.58 1.99
C ARG A 137 8.44 17.98 2.07
N GLY A 138 8.97 17.41 0.97
CA GLY A 138 10.28 16.74 0.97
C GLY A 138 10.35 15.49 1.86
N ARG A 139 9.22 14.83 2.15
CA ARG A 139 9.12 13.69 3.09
C ARG A 139 8.77 12.36 2.42
N VAL A 140 9.08 12.24 1.15
CA VAL A 140 8.80 11.03 0.36
C VAL A 140 9.50 9.78 0.91
N GLY A 141 10.70 9.95 1.49
CA GLY A 141 11.42 8.86 2.15
C GLY A 141 10.65 8.28 3.35
N ALA A 142 10.05 9.14 4.18
CA ALA A 142 9.23 8.71 5.32
C ALA A 142 7.93 8.04 4.85
N TRP A 143 7.32 8.55 3.78
CA TRP A 143 6.14 7.93 3.16
C TRP A 143 6.46 6.52 2.63
N ARG A 144 7.56 6.36 1.88
CA ARG A 144 8.03 5.04 1.40
C ARG A 144 8.31 4.09 2.56
N ALA A 145 9.02 4.54 3.59
CA ALA A 145 9.35 3.73 4.76
C ALA A 145 8.10 3.26 5.52
N ARG A 146 7.05 4.08 5.57
CA ARG A 146 5.75 3.75 6.16
C ARG A 146 5.08 2.59 5.43
N TYR A 147 4.99 2.66 4.10
CA TYR A 147 4.31 1.65 3.29
C TYR A 147 5.15 0.39 3.04
N ARG A 148 6.48 0.47 3.07
CA ARG A 148 7.36 -0.70 2.91
C ARG A 148 7.34 -1.67 4.11
N ARG A 149 6.81 -1.25 5.25
CA ARG A 149 6.75 -2.06 6.48
C ARG A 149 5.45 -2.85 6.64
N VAL A 150 4.48 -2.63 5.77
CA VAL A 150 3.21 -3.33 5.88
C VAL A 150 3.35 -4.79 5.46
N GLN A 151 2.61 -5.67 6.11
CA GLN A 151 2.47 -7.06 5.73
C GLN A 151 1.30 -7.28 4.75
N ALA A 152 0.44 -6.27 4.61
CA ALA A 152 -0.55 -6.24 3.55
C ALA A 152 -0.82 -4.81 3.08
N LEU A 153 -0.92 -4.62 1.75
CA LEU A 153 -1.38 -3.39 1.12
C LEU A 153 -2.67 -3.67 0.36
N LEU A 154 -3.73 -3.01 0.78
CA LEU A 154 -5.07 -3.11 0.23
C LEU A 154 -5.45 -1.73 -0.33
N LEU A 155 -5.63 -1.65 -1.65
CA LEU A 155 -5.91 -0.38 -2.31
C LEU A 155 -7.23 -0.45 -3.07
N ASP A 156 -8.18 0.38 -2.64
CA ASP A 156 -9.51 0.45 -3.25
C ASP A 156 -9.50 1.37 -4.47
N ASP A 157 -10.27 0.99 -5.51
CA ASP A 157 -10.52 1.80 -6.71
C ASP A 157 -9.24 2.23 -7.46
N VAL A 158 -8.38 1.28 -7.85
CA VAL A 158 -7.09 1.56 -8.53
C VAL A 158 -7.24 2.32 -9.84
N GLN A 159 -8.42 2.34 -10.49
CA GLN A 159 -8.69 3.15 -11.67
C GLN A 159 -8.54 4.66 -11.39
N LEU A 160 -8.64 5.10 -10.13
CA LEU A 160 -8.41 6.50 -9.75
C LEU A 160 -6.94 6.94 -9.88
N LEU A 161 -6.02 5.99 -10.07
CA LEU A 161 -4.62 6.30 -10.39
C LEU A 161 -4.39 6.59 -11.87
N ALA A 162 -5.41 6.42 -12.73
CA ALA A 162 -5.29 6.68 -14.16
C ALA A 162 -4.83 8.12 -14.42
N GLY A 163 -3.79 8.28 -15.24
CA GLY A 163 -3.19 9.59 -15.52
C GLY A 163 -2.25 10.14 -14.43
N HIS A 164 -2.17 9.53 -13.24
CA HIS A 164 -1.28 9.95 -12.16
C HIS A 164 0.08 9.23 -12.26
N GLU A 165 0.87 9.53 -13.29
CA GLU A 165 2.11 8.81 -13.63
C GLU A 165 3.05 8.62 -12.44
N ARG A 166 3.28 9.67 -11.64
CA ARG A 166 4.18 9.63 -10.50
C ARG A 166 3.68 8.67 -9.42
N THR A 167 2.39 8.67 -9.11
CA THR A 167 1.80 7.75 -8.13
C THR A 167 1.85 6.32 -8.63
N GLN A 168 1.59 6.09 -9.90
CA GLN A 168 1.70 4.76 -10.51
C GLN A 168 3.14 4.23 -10.46
N GLU A 169 4.14 5.09 -10.64
CA GLU A 169 5.55 4.72 -10.52
C GLU A 169 5.90 4.29 -9.10
N GLU A 170 5.53 5.09 -8.10
CA GLU A 170 5.78 4.76 -6.69
C GLU A 170 5.03 3.49 -6.27
N LEU A 171 3.77 3.32 -6.71
CA LEU A 171 3.03 2.09 -6.45
C LEU A 171 3.70 0.87 -7.10
N TYR A 172 4.23 1.00 -8.33
CA TYR A 172 4.94 -0.08 -8.99
C TYR A 172 6.19 -0.51 -8.21
N LEU A 173 6.98 0.45 -7.71
CA LEU A 173 8.17 0.18 -6.90
C LEU A 173 7.80 -0.46 -5.56
N LEU A 174 6.78 0.08 -4.90
CA LEU A 174 6.26 -0.46 -3.64
C LEU A 174 5.70 -1.88 -3.83
N PHE A 175 4.96 -2.13 -4.91
CA PHE A 175 4.43 -3.44 -5.27
C PHE A 175 5.53 -4.50 -5.34
N ASN A 176 6.59 -4.23 -6.11
CA ASN A 176 7.69 -5.17 -6.25
C ASN A 176 8.36 -5.45 -4.90
N HIS A 177 8.65 -4.42 -4.12
CA HIS A 177 9.24 -4.56 -2.79
C HIS A 177 8.37 -5.42 -1.88
N LEU A 178 7.07 -5.16 -1.80
CA LEU A 178 6.15 -5.90 -0.92
C LEU A 178 6.00 -7.37 -1.35
N VAL A 179 5.95 -7.66 -2.65
CA VAL A 179 5.94 -9.04 -3.15
C VAL A 179 7.20 -9.79 -2.76
N GLU A 180 8.37 -9.17 -2.88
CA GLU A 180 9.66 -9.76 -2.47
C GLU A 180 9.71 -10.04 -0.96
N GLN A 181 9.05 -9.24 -0.15
CA GLN A 181 8.91 -9.45 1.30
C GLN A 181 7.81 -10.47 1.67
N GLY A 182 7.08 -11.02 0.69
CA GLY A 182 5.97 -11.94 0.94
C GLY A 182 4.71 -11.28 1.50
N ALA A 183 4.61 -9.95 1.42
CA ALA A 183 3.43 -9.21 1.85
C ALA A 183 2.24 -9.49 0.93
N GLN A 184 1.03 -9.47 1.47
CA GLN A 184 -0.20 -9.62 0.69
C GLN A 184 -0.57 -8.32 -0.01
N LEU A 185 -0.90 -8.41 -1.27
CA LEU A 185 -1.44 -7.31 -2.06
C LEU A 185 -2.87 -7.64 -2.48
N ALA A 186 -3.80 -6.69 -2.29
CA ALA A 186 -5.15 -6.79 -2.81
C ALA A 186 -5.64 -5.43 -3.33
N PHE A 187 -6.40 -5.48 -4.41
CA PHE A 187 -6.85 -4.29 -5.11
C PHE A 187 -8.31 -4.44 -5.52
N THR A 188 -9.01 -3.30 -5.64
CA THR A 188 -10.29 -3.30 -6.34
C THR A 188 -10.21 -2.42 -7.59
N ALA A 189 -11.02 -2.75 -8.57
CA ALA A 189 -11.12 -2.00 -9.81
C ALA A 189 -12.55 -2.01 -10.38
N SER A 190 -12.85 -1.03 -11.23
CA SER A 190 -14.13 -0.98 -11.96
C SER A 190 -14.09 -1.78 -13.27
N ALA A 191 -12.90 -2.10 -13.79
CA ALA A 191 -12.64 -2.87 -15.00
C ALA A 191 -11.37 -3.70 -14.82
N GLU A 192 -11.10 -4.61 -15.74
CA GLU A 192 -9.85 -5.38 -15.72
C GLU A 192 -8.63 -4.43 -15.85
N PRO A 193 -7.50 -4.71 -15.17
CA PRO A 193 -6.34 -3.82 -15.16
C PRO A 193 -5.84 -3.42 -16.55
N GLY A 194 -5.93 -4.31 -17.52
CA GLY A 194 -5.54 -4.04 -18.91
C GLY A 194 -6.50 -3.14 -19.70
N GLU A 195 -7.71 -2.94 -19.19
CA GLU A 195 -8.77 -2.13 -19.81
C GLU A 195 -8.87 -0.73 -19.20
N ILE A 196 -8.15 -0.47 -18.10
CA ILE A 196 -8.16 0.84 -17.44
C ILE A 196 -7.32 1.82 -18.27
N GLU A 197 -7.99 2.70 -19.00
CA GLU A 197 -7.33 3.75 -19.78
C GLU A 197 -6.54 4.68 -18.87
N GLY A 198 -5.29 4.99 -19.23
CA GLY A 198 -4.38 5.83 -18.42
C GLY A 198 -3.66 5.09 -17.28
N LEU A 199 -3.88 3.78 -17.13
CA LEU A 199 -3.06 2.94 -16.25
C LEU A 199 -1.80 2.49 -16.99
N ALA A 200 -0.62 2.69 -16.39
CA ALA A 200 0.65 2.30 -17.01
C ALA A 200 0.71 0.77 -17.25
N ALA A 201 1.09 0.37 -18.47
CA ALA A 201 1.10 -1.04 -18.88
C ALA A 201 1.89 -1.95 -17.92
N ARG A 202 3.03 -1.46 -17.36
CA ARG A 202 3.83 -2.20 -16.38
C ARG A 202 3.07 -2.47 -15.07
N LEU A 203 2.24 -1.51 -14.60
CA LEU A 203 1.41 -1.66 -13.41
C LEU A 203 0.23 -2.58 -13.70
N ALA A 204 -0.46 -2.38 -14.82
CA ALA A 204 -1.54 -3.26 -15.28
C ALA A 204 -1.09 -4.73 -15.35
N THR A 205 0.10 -4.99 -15.92
CA THR A 205 0.69 -6.33 -15.98
C THR A 205 0.93 -6.93 -14.60
N ARG A 206 1.40 -6.13 -13.63
CA ARG A 206 1.61 -6.58 -12.25
C ARG A 206 0.30 -6.91 -11.56
N LEU A 207 -0.72 -6.07 -11.73
CA LEU A 207 -2.06 -6.32 -11.17
C LEU A 207 -2.68 -7.59 -11.77
N ALA A 208 -2.57 -7.78 -13.07
CA ALA A 208 -3.06 -8.98 -13.75
C ALA A 208 -2.23 -10.26 -13.48
N GLY A 209 -1.08 -10.15 -12.81
CA GLY A 209 -0.18 -11.26 -12.52
C GLY A 209 -0.66 -12.21 -11.42
N GLY A 210 -1.73 -11.87 -10.72
CA GLY A 210 -2.36 -12.70 -9.69
C GLY A 210 -3.71 -13.24 -10.11
N LEU A 211 -4.68 -13.25 -9.20
CA LEU A 211 -6.07 -13.57 -9.49
C LEU A 211 -6.86 -12.26 -9.73
N VAL A 212 -7.49 -12.19 -10.88
CA VAL A 212 -8.43 -11.13 -11.24
C VAL A 212 -9.85 -11.69 -11.28
#